data_e2c9e5157e1ecbe057833d3a79dc9564
#
_entry.id   e2c9e5157e1ecbe057833d3a79dc9564
#
_cell.length_a   1.000
_cell.length_b   1.000
_cell.length_c   1.000
_cell.angle_alpha   90.00
_cell.angle_beta   90.00
_cell.angle_gamma   90.00
#
_symmetry.space_group_name_H-M   'P 1'
#
loop_
_entity.id
_entity.type
_entity.pdbx_description
1 polymer ?
#
loop_
_entity_poly.entity_id
_entity_poly.type
_entity_poly.pdbx_seq_one_letter_code
_entity_poly.pdbx_strand_id
1 'polypeptide(L)'
;APVLPLSKMRRPLCVFCAGTLGLELVCAFLPQTGRFVPFAAFFIAGLLWALAGRLRKSPAWGYGICLILGAALGLVLTGSTQAKWEELQTAYDGRSVLLEAEVESTTSSYFPGRVRAVLRVETVDREAASLRVECASLPACSPGDRVKGRFALEMPDDTARLNALADGIALNAAYEKGFALLGQSTSFRARTARLQKRLSAA
;
A
#
# COMPACT_ATOMS: atom_id res chain seq x y z
N ALA A 1 -30.42 -21.44 -23.13
CA ALA A 1 -30.08 -20.12 -22.62
C ALA A 1 -28.98 -19.52 -23.52
N PRO A 2 -29.16 -18.30 -24.09
CA PRO A 2 -28.14 -17.72 -24.96
C PRO A 2 -26.89 -17.38 -24.13
N VAL A 3 -25.78 -18.03 -24.47
CA VAL A 3 -24.48 -17.72 -23.88
C VAL A 3 -24.06 -16.33 -24.41
N LEU A 4 -24.07 -15.32 -23.57
CA LEU A 4 -23.56 -13.98 -23.90
C LEU A 4 -22.10 -14.09 -24.32
N PRO A 5 -21.71 -13.61 -25.52
CA PRO A 5 -20.34 -13.71 -25.98
C PRO A 5 -19.41 -12.94 -25.04
N LEU A 6 -18.39 -13.60 -24.56
CA LEU A 6 -17.36 -13.07 -23.62
C LEU A 6 -16.79 -11.70 -24.03
N SER A 7 -16.77 -11.40 -25.34
CA SER A 7 -16.32 -10.10 -25.86
C SER A 7 -17.21 -8.91 -25.43
N LYS A 8 -18.51 -9.15 -25.19
CA LYS A 8 -19.44 -8.12 -24.71
C LYS A 8 -19.34 -7.87 -23.20
N MET A 9 -18.87 -8.86 -22.42
CA MET A 9 -18.68 -8.73 -20.98
C MET A 9 -17.38 -7.98 -20.59
N ARG A 10 -16.34 -8.01 -21.43
CA ARG A 10 -15.05 -7.42 -21.13
C ARG A 10 -15.08 -5.89 -21.05
N ARG A 11 -15.89 -5.24 -21.89
CA ARG A 11 -15.92 -3.76 -21.97
C ARG A 11 -16.44 -3.07 -20.70
N PRO A 12 -17.57 -3.48 -20.09
CA PRO A 12 -18.03 -2.88 -18.82
C PRO A 12 -17.01 -3.03 -17.69
N LEU A 13 -16.37 -4.21 -17.60
CA LEU A 13 -15.35 -4.46 -16.59
C LEU A 13 -14.12 -3.57 -16.79
N CYS A 14 -13.67 -3.37 -18.02
CA CYS A 14 -12.56 -2.45 -18.32
C CYS A 14 -12.89 -1.01 -17.89
N VAL A 15 -14.12 -0.54 -18.14
CA VAL A 15 -14.54 0.81 -17.74
C VAL A 15 -14.62 0.92 -16.21
N PHE A 16 -15.14 -0.10 -15.54
CA PHE A 16 -15.16 -0.18 -14.08
C PHE A 16 -13.74 -0.10 -13.50
N CYS A 17 -12.82 -0.93 -13.97
CA CYS A 17 -11.41 -0.91 -13.54
C CYS A 17 -10.74 0.43 -13.85
N ALA A 18 -11.03 1.03 -15.00
CA ALA A 18 -10.50 2.36 -15.35
C ALA A 18 -11.01 3.44 -14.39
N GLY A 19 -12.28 3.37 -13.95
CA GLY A 19 -12.84 4.26 -12.93
C GLY A 19 -12.14 4.11 -11.59
N THR A 20 -11.94 2.87 -11.13
CA THR A 20 -11.28 2.58 -9.85
C THR A 20 -9.82 3.04 -9.87
N LEU A 21 -9.03 2.52 -10.81
CA LEU A 21 -7.59 2.81 -10.91
C LEU A 21 -7.32 4.29 -11.24
N GLY A 22 -8.13 4.89 -12.10
CA GLY A 22 -8.00 6.30 -12.45
C GLY A 22 -8.22 7.20 -11.26
N LEU A 23 -9.22 6.91 -10.42
CA LEU A 23 -9.46 7.67 -9.20
C LEU A 23 -8.36 7.46 -8.17
N GLU A 24 -7.92 6.20 -7.92
CA GLU A 24 -6.83 5.90 -7.01
C GLU A 24 -5.55 6.64 -7.41
N LEU A 25 -5.20 6.62 -8.72
CA LEU A 25 -4.02 7.32 -9.22
C LEU A 25 -4.11 8.82 -8.98
N VAL A 26 -5.25 9.44 -9.28
CA VAL A 26 -5.42 10.89 -9.08
C VAL A 26 -5.42 11.24 -7.58
N CYS A 27 -6.08 10.44 -6.74
CA CYS A 27 -6.12 10.64 -5.29
C CYS A 27 -4.74 10.48 -4.63
N ALA A 28 -3.84 9.68 -5.20
CA ALA A 28 -2.47 9.53 -4.69
C ALA A 28 -1.67 10.85 -4.72
N PHE A 29 -1.98 11.75 -5.66
CA PHE A 29 -1.32 13.05 -5.82
C PHE A 29 -2.01 14.21 -5.11
N LEU A 30 -3.20 14.00 -4.53
CA LEU A 30 -3.99 15.06 -3.93
C LEU A 30 -4.04 14.95 -2.40
N PRO A 31 -3.99 16.09 -1.68
CA PRO A 31 -4.25 16.12 -0.25
C PRO A 31 -5.69 15.65 0.03
N GLN A 32 -5.95 15.15 1.23
CA GLN A 32 -7.25 14.56 1.61
C GLN A 32 -8.45 15.44 1.26
N THR A 33 -8.34 16.74 1.54
CA THR A 33 -9.40 17.72 1.29
C THR A 33 -9.75 17.89 -0.19
N GLY A 34 -8.78 17.57 -1.09
CA GLY A 34 -8.96 17.71 -2.55
C GLY A 34 -9.57 16.49 -3.27
N ARG A 35 -9.72 15.36 -2.60
CA ARG A 35 -10.10 14.08 -3.25
C ARG A 35 -11.54 14.00 -3.73
N PHE A 36 -12.42 14.77 -3.14
CA PHE A 36 -13.80 14.86 -3.61
C PHE A 36 -13.91 15.50 -4.99
N VAL A 37 -12.96 16.34 -5.37
CA VAL A 37 -12.96 17.01 -6.68
C VAL A 37 -12.83 16.01 -7.84
N PRO A 38 -11.81 15.13 -7.89
CA PRO A 38 -11.71 14.12 -8.95
C PRO A 38 -12.87 13.11 -8.90
N PHE A 39 -13.34 12.72 -7.71
CA PHE A 39 -14.53 11.88 -7.61
C PHE A 39 -15.75 12.52 -8.25
N ALA A 40 -16.01 13.80 -7.94
CA ALA A 40 -17.10 14.55 -8.54
C ALA A 40 -16.96 14.63 -10.07
N ALA A 41 -15.74 14.82 -10.58
CA ALA A 41 -15.47 14.83 -12.02
C ALA A 41 -15.79 13.49 -12.69
N PHE A 42 -15.33 12.37 -12.11
CA PHE A 42 -15.65 11.01 -12.59
C PHE A 42 -17.15 10.72 -12.51
N PHE A 43 -17.81 11.17 -11.43
CA PHE A 43 -19.26 11.01 -11.25
C PHE A 43 -20.03 11.77 -12.31
N ILE A 44 -19.70 13.04 -12.54
CA ILE A 44 -20.35 13.88 -13.56
C ILE A 44 -20.10 13.29 -14.97
N ALA A 45 -18.88 12.89 -15.30
CA ALA A 45 -18.55 12.27 -16.57
C ALA A 45 -19.35 10.98 -16.79
N GLY A 46 -19.44 10.12 -15.78
CA GLY A 46 -20.21 8.89 -15.82
C GLY A 46 -21.71 9.15 -15.99
N LEU A 47 -22.24 10.16 -15.27
CA LEU A 47 -23.65 10.56 -15.38
C LEU A 47 -23.99 11.09 -16.78
N LEU A 48 -23.17 11.97 -17.31
CA LEU A 48 -23.33 12.51 -18.67
C LEU A 48 -23.27 11.38 -19.71
N TRP A 49 -22.37 10.44 -19.56
CA TRP A 49 -22.26 9.28 -20.44
C TRP A 49 -23.50 8.39 -20.35
N ALA A 50 -23.98 8.10 -19.14
CA ALA A 50 -25.20 7.31 -18.93
C ALA A 50 -26.41 7.98 -19.56
N LEU A 51 -26.60 9.29 -19.37
CA LEU A 51 -27.68 10.08 -19.94
C LEU A 51 -27.62 10.11 -21.47
N ALA A 52 -26.45 10.38 -22.05
CA ALA A 52 -26.25 10.36 -23.50
C ALA A 52 -26.55 8.99 -24.11
N GLY A 53 -26.11 7.90 -23.45
CA GLY A 53 -26.42 6.54 -23.86
C GLY A 53 -27.91 6.22 -23.82
N ARG A 54 -28.61 6.68 -22.76
CA ARG A 54 -30.05 6.49 -22.61
C ARG A 54 -30.84 7.27 -23.64
N LEU A 55 -30.50 8.51 -23.91
CA LEU A 55 -31.13 9.33 -24.96
C LEU A 55 -30.97 8.74 -26.35
N ARG A 56 -29.81 8.14 -26.63
CA ARG A 56 -29.54 7.44 -27.91
C ARG A 56 -30.06 6.01 -27.95
N LYS A 57 -30.82 5.56 -26.94
CA LYS A 57 -31.31 4.17 -26.82
C LYS A 57 -30.20 3.12 -27.02
N SER A 58 -28.97 3.47 -26.67
CA SER A 58 -27.78 2.62 -26.83
C SER A 58 -27.49 1.87 -25.53
N PRO A 59 -27.00 0.62 -25.54
CA PRO A 59 -26.56 -0.08 -24.34
C PRO A 59 -25.37 0.58 -23.65
N ALA A 60 -24.80 1.62 -24.24
CA ALA A 60 -23.65 2.36 -23.69
C ALA A 60 -23.95 3.10 -22.36
N TRP A 61 -25.21 3.28 -21.96
CA TRP A 61 -25.57 3.84 -20.66
C TRP A 61 -24.99 3.05 -19.48
N GLY A 62 -24.87 1.71 -19.64
CA GLY A 62 -24.27 0.84 -18.64
C GLY A 62 -22.80 1.15 -18.37
N TYR A 63 -22.05 1.67 -19.34
CA TYR A 63 -20.64 2.07 -19.14
C TYR A 63 -20.52 3.27 -18.20
N GLY A 64 -21.44 4.24 -18.30
CA GLY A 64 -21.47 5.37 -17.38
C GLY A 64 -21.69 4.92 -15.93
N ILE A 65 -22.60 3.97 -15.71
CA ILE A 65 -22.82 3.38 -14.36
C ILE A 65 -21.59 2.63 -13.88
N CYS A 66 -20.96 1.81 -14.74
CA CYS A 66 -19.72 1.12 -14.37
C CYS A 66 -18.60 2.09 -13.98
N LEU A 67 -18.47 3.21 -14.66
CA LEU A 67 -17.50 4.26 -14.32
C LEU A 67 -17.76 4.85 -12.93
N ILE A 68 -19.01 5.20 -12.63
CA ILE A 68 -19.41 5.74 -11.33
C ILE A 68 -19.15 4.73 -10.20
N LEU A 69 -19.56 3.47 -10.40
CA LEU A 69 -19.35 2.42 -9.40
C LEU A 69 -17.86 2.14 -9.18
N GLY A 70 -17.05 2.13 -10.25
CA GLY A 70 -15.61 1.99 -10.16
C GLY A 70 -14.96 3.14 -9.39
N ALA A 71 -15.34 4.38 -9.70
CA ALA A 71 -14.85 5.55 -8.99
C ALA A 71 -15.28 5.56 -7.50
N ALA A 72 -16.52 5.14 -7.20
CA ALA A 72 -16.98 5.03 -5.81
C ALA A 72 -16.18 4.00 -5.02
N LEU A 73 -15.89 2.83 -5.63
CA LEU A 73 -15.05 1.82 -5.01
C LEU A 73 -13.62 2.34 -4.78
N GLY A 74 -13.02 3.00 -5.77
CA GLY A 74 -11.69 3.62 -5.63
C GLY A 74 -11.64 4.63 -4.49
N LEU A 75 -12.67 5.47 -4.34
CA LEU A 75 -12.75 6.44 -3.24
C LEU A 75 -12.80 5.74 -1.86
N VAL A 76 -13.59 4.67 -1.73
CA VAL A 76 -13.72 3.92 -0.48
C VAL A 76 -12.40 3.22 -0.13
N LEU A 77 -11.76 2.55 -1.10
CA LEU A 77 -10.49 1.86 -0.90
C LEU A 77 -9.37 2.83 -0.50
N THR A 78 -9.23 3.92 -1.26
CA THR A 78 -8.21 4.95 -0.98
C THR A 78 -8.47 5.60 0.37
N GLY A 79 -9.72 5.98 0.66
CA GLY A 79 -10.09 6.62 1.93
C GLY A 79 -9.83 5.73 3.14
N SER A 80 -10.20 4.45 3.07
CA SER A 80 -9.99 3.51 4.18
C SER A 80 -8.51 3.20 4.44
N THR A 81 -7.72 3.07 3.38
CA THR A 81 -6.27 2.82 3.49
C THR A 81 -5.56 4.02 4.11
N GLN A 82 -5.89 5.22 3.65
CA GLN A 82 -5.24 6.43 4.11
C GLN A 82 -5.66 6.84 5.53
N ALA A 83 -6.93 6.63 5.90
CA ALA A 83 -7.36 6.88 7.28
C ALA A 83 -6.56 6.03 8.28
N LYS A 84 -6.34 4.75 7.97
CA LYS A 84 -5.49 3.88 8.78
C LYS A 84 -4.04 4.37 8.86
N TRP A 85 -3.51 4.89 7.75
CA TRP A 85 -2.14 5.39 7.73
C TRP A 85 -1.98 6.67 8.53
N GLU A 86 -2.92 7.59 8.45
CA GLU A 86 -2.91 8.81 9.26
C GLU A 86 -3.07 8.52 10.73
N GLU A 87 -3.92 7.55 11.08
CA GLU A 87 -4.04 7.08 12.46
C GLU A 87 -2.69 6.54 12.97
N LEU A 88 -2.02 5.68 12.20
CA LEU A 88 -0.71 5.13 12.55
C LEU A 88 0.37 6.21 12.62
N GLN A 89 0.40 7.13 11.65
CA GLN A 89 1.34 8.23 11.64
C GLN A 89 1.13 9.14 12.85
N THR A 90 -0.10 9.56 13.12
CA THR A 90 -0.41 10.41 14.28
C THR A 90 -0.09 9.71 15.60
N ALA A 91 -0.30 8.39 15.68
CA ALA A 91 -0.02 7.62 16.89
C ALA A 91 1.48 7.47 17.18
N TYR A 92 2.31 7.34 16.14
CA TYR A 92 3.71 6.89 16.31
C TYR A 92 4.76 7.87 15.80
N ASP A 93 4.41 8.93 15.07
CA ASP A 93 5.37 9.91 14.55
C ASP A 93 6.16 10.57 15.67
N GLY A 94 7.48 10.65 15.48
CA GLY A 94 8.42 11.22 16.45
C GLY A 94 8.60 10.40 17.73
N ARG A 95 8.03 9.18 17.83
CA ARG A 95 8.16 8.36 19.05
C ARG A 95 9.26 7.33 18.93
N SER A 96 9.98 7.14 20.05
CA SER A 96 10.91 6.03 20.22
C SER A 96 10.19 4.86 20.89
N VAL A 97 10.00 3.77 20.14
CA VAL A 97 9.22 2.61 20.56
C VAL A 97 10.03 1.32 20.48
N LEU A 98 9.64 0.32 21.27
CA LEU A 98 10.20 -1.02 21.20
C LEU A 98 9.43 -1.82 20.15
N LEU A 99 10.10 -2.19 19.06
CA LEU A 99 9.48 -3.00 17.99
C LEU A 99 9.94 -4.46 18.07
N GLU A 100 9.00 -5.38 17.84
CA GLU A 100 9.28 -6.75 17.41
C GLU A 100 8.72 -6.90 16.01
N ALA A 101 9.58 -7.32 15.07
CA ALA A 101 9.24 -7.32 13.67
C ALA A 101 9.89 -8.48 12.92
N GLU A 102 9.25 -8.93 11.83
CA GLU A 102 9.83 -9.83 10.84
C GLU A 102 10.46 -9.00 9.72
N VAL A 103 11.67 -9.34 9.32
CA VAL A 103 12.36 -8.73 8.19
C VAL A 103 11.75 -9.28 6.89
N GLU A 104 11.05 -8.45 6.13
CA GLU A 104 10.46 -8.87 4.85
C GLU A 104 11.47 -8.87 3.71
N SER A 105 12.25 -7.82 3.61
CA SER A 105 13.28 -7.67 2.58
C SER A 105 14.48 -6.91 3.11
N THR A 106 15.65 -7.14 2.50
CA THR A 106 16.88 -6.42 2.82
C THR A 106 17.56 -6.00 1.53
N THR A 107 18.11 -4.79 1.53
CA THR A 107 18.98 -4.26 0.49
C THR A 107 20.27 -3.75 1.12
N SER A 108 21.32 -3.57 0.32
CA SER A 108 22.57 -3.01 0.82
C SER A 108 22.34 -1.61 1.36
N SER A 109 22.85 -1.33 2.57
CA SER A 109 22.89 0.02 3.12
C SER A 109 24.14 0.74 2.66
N TYR A 110 24.11 2.08 2.70
CA TYR A 110 25.30 2.91 2.48
C TYR A 110 26.40 2.67 3.54
N PHE A 111 26.01 2.21 4.73
CA PHE A 111 26.95 1.98 5.84
C PHE A 111 27.44 0.53 5.84
N PRO A 112 28.77 0.28 5.97
CA PRO A 112 29.33 -1.06 6.07
C PRO A 112 28.77 -1.82 7.27
N GLY A 113 28.43 -3.10 7.08
CA GLY A 113 27.89 -3.97 8.12
C GLY A 113 26.43 -3.66 8.51
N ARG A 114 25.74 -2.81 7.76
CA ARG A 114 24.33 -2.49 7.96
C ARG A 114 23.53 -2.80 6.68
N VAL A 115 22.24 -2.97 6.86
CA VAL A 115 21.28 -3.24 5.78
C VAL A 115 20.11 -2.26 5.86
N ARG A 116 19.59 -1.87 4.71
CA ARG A 116 18.28 -1.25 4.62
C ARG A 116 17.26 -2.37 4.61
N ALA A 117 16.26 -2.31 5.46
CA ALA A 117 15.31 -3.40 5.62
C ALA A 117 13.87 -2.87 5.66
N VAL A 118 12.96 -3.61 5.05
CA VAL A 118 11.52 -3.45 5.26
C VAL A 118 11.12 -4.42 6.35
N LEU A 119 10.53 -3.90 7.41
CA LEU A 119 10.12 -4.63 8.59
C LEU A 119 8.60 -4.71 8.65
N ARG A 120 8.07 -5.90 8.83
CA ARG A 120 6.69 -6.11 9.24
C ARG A 120 6.64 -6.15 10.75
N VAL A 121 6.08 -5.13 11.35
CA VAL A 121 5.95 -5.02 12.79
C VAL A 121 4.82 -5.91 13.27
N GLU A 122 5.11 -6.75 14.27
CA GLU A 122 4.16 -7.63 14.95
C GLU A 122 3.71 -7.02 16.26
N THR A 123 4.62 -6.34 16.97
CA THR A 123 4.28 -5.64 18.22
C THR A 123 5.00 -4.31 18.32
N VAL A 124 4.31 -3.33 18.93
CA VAL A 124 4.84 -2.01 19.33
C VAL A 124 4.64 -1.91 20.85
N ASP A 125 5.71 -1.69 21.59
CA ASP A 125 5.69 -1.61 23.06
C ASP A 125 4.96 -2.77 23.74
N ARG A 126 5.04 -3.99 23.16
CA ARG A 126 4.37 -5.25 23.54
C ARG A 126 2.88 -5.33 23.19
N GLU A 127 2.31 -4.33 22.57
CA GLU A 127 0.95 -4.38 22.03
C GLU A 127 0.98 -4.90 20.59
N ALA A 128 0.02 -5.73 20.22
CA ALA A 128 -0.07 -6.26 18.87
C ALA A 128 -0.34 -5.13 17.86
N ALA A 129 0.51 -5.02 16.86
CA ALA A 129 0.40 -4.03 15.81
C ALA A 129 0.67 -4.67 14.44
N SER A 130 0.02 -4.14 13.42
CA SER A 130 0.23 -4.61 12.04
C SER A 130 0.54 -3.42 11.16
N LEU A 131 1.82 -3.07 11.09
CA LEU A 131 2.32 -1.99 10.23
C LEU A 131 3.61 -2.42 9.55
N ARG A 132 3.93 -1.77 8.43
CA ARG A 132 5.21 -1.94 7.72
C ARG A 132 6.01 -0.67 7.88
N VAL A 133 7.27 -0.83 8.23
CA VAL A 133 8.21 0.29 8.38
C VAL A 133 9.46 0.02 7.58
N GLU A 134 10.07 1.06 7.08
CA GLU A 134 11.36 0.99 6.42
C GLU A 134 12.47 1.48 7.36
N CYS A 135 13.49 0.66 7.54
CA CYS A 135 14.67 1.03 8.32
C CYS A 135 15.88 1.15 7.39
N ALA A 136 16.42 2.36 7.27
CA ALA A 136 17.55 2.65 6.37
C ALA A 136 18.88 2.04 6.85
N SER A 137 19.02 1.75 8.13
CA SER A 137 20.30 1.33 8.73
C SER A 137 20.08 0.39 9.91
N LEU A 138 19.84 -0.89 9.60
CA LEU A 138 19.69 -1.96 10.58
C LEU A 138 21.01 -2.76 10.67
N PRO A 139 21.41 -3.31 11.81
CA PRO A 139 22.46 -4.31 11.89
C PRO A 139 22.22 -5.49 10.92
N ALA A 140 23.29 -6.13 10.45
CA ALA A 140 23.20 -7.17 9.46
C ALA A 140 22.19 -8.26 9.85
N CYS A 141 21.17 -8.43 9.03
CA CYS A 141 20.11 -9.42 9.17
C CYS A 141 19.68 -9.92 7.79
N SER A 142 18.87 -10.95 7.76
CA SER A 142 18.39 -11.60 6.54
C SER A 142 16.87 -11.60 6.48
N PRO A 143 16.28 -11.63 5.26
CA PRO A 143 14.84 -11.80 5.12
C PRO A 143 14.34 -13.04 5.87
N GLY A 144 13.28 -12.87 6.66
CA GLY A 144 12.71 -13.89 7.51
C GLY A 144 13.28 -13.93 8.93
N ASP A 145 14.27 -13.13 9.27
CA ASP A 145 14.71 -12.98 10.65
C ASP A 145 13.68 -12.18 11.46
N ARG A 146 13.45 -12.59 12.71
CA ARG A 146 12.65 -11.81 13.66
C ARG A 146 13.60 -10.98 14.51
N VAL A 147 13.36 -9.69 14.53
CA VAL A 147 14.21 -8.71 15.18
C VAL A 147 13.43 -7.97 16.26
N LYS A 148 14.15 -7.60 17.31
CA LYS A 148 13.64 -6.75 18.39
C LYS A 148 14.63 -5.62 18.61
N GLY A 149 14.12 -4.42 18.83
CA GLY A 149 14.97 -3.26 19.09
C GLY A 149 14.13 -2.02 19.36
N ARG A 150 14.81 -0.97 19.78
CA ARG A 150 14.22 0.35 19.94
C ARG A 150 14.46 1.17 18.68
N PHE A 151 13.38 1.75 18.17
CA PHE A 151 13.38 2.51 16.94
C PHE A 151 12.66 3.84 17.13
N ALA A 152 13.23 4.92 16.61
CA ALA A 152 12.50 6.16 16.39
C ALA A 152 11.68 6.03 15.11
N LEU A 153 10.40 6.29 15.19
CA LEU A 153 9.49 6.26 14.05
C LEU A 153 9.23 7.67 13.56
N GLU A 154 9.32 7.87 12.24
CA GLU A 154 9.14 9.17 11.60
C GLU A 154 8.31 9.02 10.35
N MET A 155 7.54 10.05 10.00
CA MET A 155 6.83 10.08 8.72
C MET A 155 7.81 10.08 7.56
N PRO A 156 7.51 9.37 6.46
CA PRO A 156 8.28 9.49 5.22
C PRO A 156 8.24 10.93 4.70
N ASP A 157 9.38 11.41 4.19
CA ASP A 157 9.47 12.69 3.52
C ASP A 157 8.46 12.79 2.37
N ASP A 158 7.97 14.00 2.06
CA ASP A 158 6.97 14.23 1.00
C ASP A 158 7.41 13.65 -0.34
N THR A 159 8.71 13.68 -0.66
CA THR A 159 9.27 13.12 -1.90
C THR A 159 9.28 11.59 -1.91
N ALA A 160 9.44 10.95 -0.75
CA ALA A 160 9.43 9.49 -0.59
C ALA A 160 8.03 8.94 -0.34
N ARG A 161 7.07 9.79 0.03
CA ARG A 161 5.72 9.40 0.46
C ARG A 161 4.98 8.57 -0.57
N LEU A 162 5.06 8.91 -1.86
CA LEU A 162 4.38 8.16 -2.92
C LEU A 162 4.94 6.75 -3.08
N ASN A 163 6.28 6.61 -3.01
CA ASN A 163 6.93 5.30 -3.08
C ASN A 163 6.61 4.47 -1.83
N ALA A 164 6.66 5.09 -0.65
CA ALA A 164 6.29 4.45 0.60
C ALA A 164 4.82 3.97 0.57
N LEU A 165 3.90 4.79 0.04
CA LEU A 165 2.50 4.41 -0.20
C LEU A 165 2.37 3.20 -1.11
N ALA A 166 3.09 3.19 -2.24
CA ALA A 166 3.05 2.09 -3.19
C ALA A 166 3.56 0.78 -2.58
N ASP A 167 4.57 0.86 -1.71
CA ASP A 167 5.16 -0.29 -1.01
C ASP A 167 4.41 -0.67 0.28
N GLY A 168 3.37 0.09 0.65
CA GLY A 168 2.59 -0.14 1.87
C GLY A 168 3.36 0.18 3.15
N ILE A 169 4.39 1.05 3.08
CA ILE A 169 5.22 1.47 4.21
C ILE A 169 4.56 2.66 4.90
N ALA A 170 4.18 2.49 6.17
CA ALA A 170 3.48 3.52 6.93
C ALA A 170 4.43 4.58 7.51
N LEU A 171 5.59 4.17 7.98
CA LEU A 171 6.57 5.00 8.69
C LEU A 171 7.98 4.58 8.34
N ASN A 172 8.92 5.51 8.43
CA ASN A 172 10.35 5.24 8.47
C ASN A 172 10.76 4.91 9.90
N ALA A 173 11.72 4.01 10.07
CA ALA A 173 12.25 3.60 11.35
C ALA A 173 13.75 3.86 11.40
N ALA A 174 14.21 4.65 12.36
CA ALA A 174 15.62 4.81 12.65
C ALA A 174 15.98 3.91 13.84
N TYR A 175 16.90 2.96 13.64
CA TYR A 175 17.37 2.10 14.71
C TYR A 175 18.17 2.89 15.74
N GLU A 176 17.82 2.80 17.01
CA GLU A 176 18.51 3.46 18.10
C GLU A 176 19.42 2.50 18.88
N LYS A 177 18.83 1.46 19.50
CA LYS A 177 19.57 0.55 20.39
C LYS A 177 18.81 -0.76 20.68
N GLY A 178 19.52 -1.70 21.34
CA GLY A 178 18.91 -2.91 21.88
C GLY A 178 18.55 -3.93 20.81
N PHE A 179 19.33 -4.01 19.71
CA PHE A 179 19.10 -4.99 18.66
C PHE A 179 19.28 -6.42 19.16
N ALA A 180 18.28 -7.24 18.97
CA ALA A 180 18.32 -8.65 19.24
C ALA A 180 17.64 -9.44 18.10
N LEU A 181 18.29 -10.51 17.68
CA LEU A 181 17.70 -11.51 16.79
C LEU A 181 16.92 -12.49 17.66
N LEU A 182 15.60 -12.55 17.48
CA LEU A 182 14.72 -13.47 18.22
C LEU A 182 14.65 -14.86 17.58
N GLY A 183 15.15 -15.00 16.36
CA GLY A 183 15.14 -16.25 15.60
C GLY A 183 14.65 -16.03 14.18
N GLN A 184 14.31 -17.15 13.51
CA GLN A 184 13.81 -17.11 12.13
C GLN A 184 12.31 -17.36 12.10
N SER A 185 11.61 -16.59 11.27
CA SER A 185 10.21 -16.81 10.98
C SER A 185 10.01 -18.07 10.14
N THR A 186 8.99 -18.84 10.46
CA THR A 186 8.54 -20.00 9.69
C THR A 186 7.50 -19.64 8.63
N SER A 187 7.19 -18.35 8.47
CA SER A 187 6.19 -17.86 7.53
C SER A 187 6.51 -18.30 6.09
N PHE A 188 5.48 -18.50 5.28
CA PHE A 188 5.66 -18.87 3.87
C PHE A 188 6.49 -17.83 3.12
N ARG A 189 6.27 -16.54 3.41
CA ARG A 189 7.02 -15.42 2.82
C ARG A 189 8.51 -15.46 3.19
N ALA A 190 8.84 -15.74 4.45
CA ALA A 190 10.22 -15.90 4.88
C ALA A 190 10.92 -17.05 4.16
N ARG A 191 10.21 -18.15 3.90
CA ARG A 191 10.74 -19.29 3.14
C ARG A 191 11.00 -18.93 1.68
N THR A 192 10.06 -18.24 1.02
CA THR A 192 10.21 -17.81 -0.38
C THR A 192 11.32 -16.78 -0.55
N ALA A 193 11.42 -15.79 0.34
CA ALA A 193 12.50 -14.80 0.31
C ALA A 193 13.89 -15.43 0.48
N ARG A 194 14.03 -16.44 1.36
CA ARG A 194 15.29 -17.20 1.52
C ARG A 194 15.63 -18.01 0.29
N LEU A 195 14.65 -18.64 -0.36
CA LEU A 195 14.85 -19.36 -1.63
C LEU A 195 15.31 -18.40 -2.73
N GLN A 196 14.66 -17.25 -2.86
CA GLN A 196 15.04 -16.23 -3.83
C GLN A 196 16.47 -15.73 -3.61
N LYS A 197 16.87 -15.48 -2.36
CA LYS A 197 18.25 -15.10 -2.02
C LYS A 197 19.27 -16.18 -2.39
N ARG A 198 18.94 -17.45 -2.17
CA ARG A 198 19.83 -18.57 -2.57
C ARG A 198 19.98 -18.67 -4.08
N LEU A 199 18.88 -18.49 -4.83
CA LEU A 199 18.90 -18.55 -6.30
C LEU A 199 19.63 -17.35 -6.92
N SER A 200 19.61 -16.18 -6.29
CA SER A 200 20.33 -15.00 -6.78
C SER A 200 21.83 -15.00 -6.42
N ALA A 201 22.27 -15.87 -5.54
CA ALA A 201 23.67 -16.02 -5.12
C ALA A 201 24.40 -17.19 -5.83
N ALA A 202 23.68 -18.00 -6.59
CA ALA A 202 24.19 -19.10 -7.44
C ALA A 202 24.45 -18.62 -8.87
#